data_27108c9f756c7a36ba43868b686bdad0
#
_entry.id   27108c9f756c7a36ba43868b686bdad0
#
_cell.length_a   1.000
_cell.length_b   1.000
_cell.length_c   1.000
_cell.angle_alpha   90.00
_cell.angle_beta   90.00
_cell.angle_gamma   90.00
#
_symmetry.space_group_name_H-M   'P 1'
#
loop_
_entity.id
_entity.type
_entity.pdbx_description
1 polymer ?
#
loop_
_entity_poly.entity_id
_entity_poly.type
_entity_poly.pdbx_seq_one_letter_code
_entity_poly.pdbx_strand_id
1 'polypeptide(L)'
;VFSTWSAPAWMKSNGKVSNGRLKTECYTDFANYLAAFYNAYKSKGIAPYAISPSNEPGYAAPWNSSLWTADEMGKFITSYLGPTFRKENIPAKIIFGENPLWAVYMPQLKMVSSKDFTDTILQNYPEAKDFNLIAAGHGYSLSPDIMPIKVDKEYLKTAILPFEMAEKADIPVWITEISDVNPLDISIHDGLKWAVTFHNYLTKANVNAIIWLSLIHI
;
A
#
# COMPACT_ATOMS: atom_id res chain seq x y z
N VAL A 1 4.26 8.63 -8.10
CA VAL A 1 4.29 7.48 -7.18
C VAL A 1 4.66 6.22 -7.95
N PHE A 2 5.51 5.39 -7.36
CA PHE A 2 5.89 4.09 -7.92
C PHE A 2 5.61 3.01 -6.88
N SER A 3 4.96 1.93 -7.29
CA SER A 3 4.69 0.77 -6.46
C SER A 3 5.35 -0.47 -7.06
N THR A 4 6.13 -1.17 -6.25
CA THR A 4 6.82 -2.40 -6.65
C THR A 4 5.90 -3.59 -6.44
N TRP A 5 5.55 -4.30 -7.52
CA TRP A 5 4.68 -5.46 -7.38
C TRP A 5 5.44 -6.71 -6.94
N SER A 6 6.69 -6.84 -7.36
CA SER A 6 7.54 -7.96 -6.95
C SER A 6 9.01 -7.56 -6.95
N ALA A 7 9.74 -8.03 -5.97
CA ALA A 7 11.20 -8.07 -6.05
C ALA A 7 11.63 -9.02 -7.18
N PRO A 8 12.87 -8.88 -7.71
CA PRO A 8 13.46 -9.83 -8.66
C PRO A 8 13.36 -11.28 -8.16
N ALA A 9 13.05 -12.21 -9.05
CA ALA A 9 12.80 -13.61 -8.70
C ALA A 9 13.93 -14.24 -7.87
N TRP A 10 15.19 -13.95 -8.17
CA TRP A 10 16.34 -14.51 -7.47
C TRP A 10 16.46 -14.04 -5.99
N MET A 11 15.89 -12.87 -5.67
CA MET A 11 15.80 -12.35 -4.30
C MET A 11 14.69 -13.01 -3.47
N LYS A 12 13.83 -13.80 -4.07
CA LYS A 12 12.62 -14.33 -3.42
C LYS A 12 12.78 -15.79 -3.01
N SER A 13 12.11 -16.17 -1.92
CA SER A 13 12.17 -17.49 -1.32
C SER A 13 11.72 -18.63 -2.24
N ASN A 14 10.83 -18.34 -3.19
CA ASN A 14 10.31 -19.31 -4.16
C ASN A 14 10.96 -19.20 -5.56
N GLY A 15 11.89 -18.26 -5.77
CA GLY A 15 12.53 -18.04 -7.06
C GLY A 15 11.60 -17.57 -8.19
N LYS A 16 10.42 -17.00 -7.86
CA LYS A 16 9.41 -16.56 -8.83
C LYS A 16 9.03 -15.10 -8.57
N VAL A 17 8.53 -14.41 -9.59
CA VAL A 17 8.00 -13.04 -9.45
C VAL A 17 6.62 -12.99 -8.81
N SER A 18 5.87 -14.09 -8.76
CA SER A 18 4.59 -14.19 -8.07
C SER A 18 4.75 -14.87 -6.72
N ASN A 19 4.01 -14.40 -5.71
CA ASN A 19 4.06 -14.93 -4.35
C ASN A 19 5.49 -14.98 -3.75
N GLY A 20 5.70 -15.78 -2.72
CA GLY A 20 6.98 -15.87 -2.01
C GLY A 20 7.34 -14.59 -1.25
N ARG A 21 8.40 -14.67 -0.46
CA ARG A 21 8.89 -13.58 0.39
C ARG A 21 10.26 -13.13 -0.06
N LEU A 22 10.59 -11.86 0.16
CA LEU A 22 11.96 -11.40 0.02
C LEU A 22 12.86 -12.14 1.02
N LYS A 23 13.96 -12.69 0.55
CA LYS A 23 14.95 -13.32 1.42
C LYS A 23 15.64 -12.28 2.29
N THR A 24 15.82 -12.58 3.57
CA THR A 24 16.43 -11.61 4.52
C THR A 24 17.84 -11.21 4.11
N GLU A 25 18.61 -12.14 3.56
CA GLU A 25 19.95 -11.87 3.02
C GLU A 25 19.95 -10.91 1.82
N CYS A 26 18.82 -10.74 1.16
CA CYS A 26 18.64 -9.82 0.02
C CYS A 26 18.08 -8.43 0.42
N TYR A 27 17.86 -8.15 1.71
CA TYR A 27 17.28 -6.87 2.14
C TYR A 27 18.13 -5.67 1.73
N THR A 28 19.45 -5.75 1.92
CA THR A 28 20.36 -4.69 1.47
C THR A 28 20.34 -4.52 -0.04
N ASP A 29 20.37 -5.62 -0.79
CA ASP A 29 20.35 -5.57 -2.26
C ASP A 29 19.03 -4.97 -2.79
N PHE A 30 17.91 -5.31 -2.15
CA PHE A 30 16.61 -4.77 -2.56
C PHE A 30 16.47 -3.28 -2.22
N ALA A 31 17.00 -2.82 -1.07
CA ALA A 31 17.03 -1.40 -0.76
C ALA A 31 17.90 -0.63 -1.78
N ASN A 32 19.05 -1.15 -2.14
CA ASN A 32 19.92 -0.58 -3.18
C ASN A 32 19.26 -0.61 -4.57
N TYR A 33 18.50 -1.66 -4.90
CA TYR A 33 17.73 -1.76 -6.13
C TYR A 33 16.70 -0.63 -6.23
N LEU A 34 15.94 -0.36 -5.15
CA LEU A 34 14.95 0.73 -5.13
C LEU A 34 15.62 2.11 -5.22
N ALA A 35 16.78 2.30 -4.58
CA ALA A 35 17.57 3.52 -4.70
C ALA A 35 18.09 3.73 -6.13
N ALA A 36 18.62 2.67 -6.76
CA ALA A 36 19.07 2.71 -8.15
C ALA A 36 17.93 3.01 -9.12
N PHE A 37 16.76 2.41 -8.88
CA PHE A 37 15.53 2.71 -9.64
C PHE A 37 15.15 4.19 -9.55
N TYR A 38 15.12 4.77 -8.33
CA TYR A 38 14.88 6.19 -8.14
C TYR A 38 15.85 7.04 -8.96
N ASN A 39 17.16 6.78 -8.83
CA ASN A 39 18.20 7.55 -9.50
C ASN A 39 18.12 7.43 -11.03
N ALA A 40 17.77 6.25 -11.56
CA ALA A 40 17.57 6.03 -12.98
C ALA A 40 16.42 6.87 -13.56
N TYR A 41 15.28 6.93 -12.88
CA TYR A 41 14.17 7.79 -13.31
C TYR A 41 14.48 9.28 -13.13
N LYS A 42 15.11 9.65 -12.02
CA LYS A 42 15.54 11.04 -11.78
C LYS A 42 16.46 11.54 -12.88
N SER A 43 17.40 10.70 -13.36
CA SER A 43 18.31 11.06 -14.46
C SER A 43 17.59 11.31 -15.80
N LYS A 44 16.34 10.85 -15.93
CA LYS A 44 15.45 11.11 -17.06
C LYS A 44 14.48 12.27 -16.84
N GLY A 45 14.68 13.05 -15.78
CA GLY A 45 13.81 14.18 -15.43
C GLY A 45 12.54 13.79 -14.68
N ILE A 46 12.39 12.52 -14.26
CA ILE A 46 11.21 12.03 -13.53
C ILE A 46 11.67 11.65 -12.12
N ALA A 47 11.56 12.58 -11.16
CA ALA A 47 11.85 12.29 -9.77
C ALA A 47 10.59 11.70 -9.08
N PRO A 48 10.59 10.42 -8.66
CA PRO A 48 9.48 9.85 -7.92
C PRO A 48 9.24 10.61 -6.61
N TYR A 49 8.00 11.02 -6.36
CA TYR A 49 7.62 11.63 -5.08
C TYR A 49 7.62 10.61 -3.94
N ALA A 50 7.15 9.41 -4.22
CA ALA A 50 7.10 8.32 -3.27
C ALA A 50 7.31 6.96 -3.95
N ILE A 51 7.85 6.01 -3.20
CA ILE A 51 8.12 4.64 -3.64
C ILE A 51 7.56 3.67 -2.60
N SER A 52 6.76 2.71 -3.06
CA SER A 52 6.33 1.56 -2.27
C SER A 52 7.23 0.36 -2.54
N PRO A 53 7.77 -0.28 -1.49
CA PRO A 53 8.56 -1.50 -1.64
C PRO A 53 7.72 -2.73 -2.03
N SER A 54 6.40 -2.71 -1.79
CA SER A 54 5.54 -3.83 -2.17
C SER A 54 4.08 -3.44 -2.28
N ASN A 55 3.51 -3.65 -3.46
CA ASN A 55 2.06 -3.65 -3.67
C ASN A 55 1.43 -4.84 -2.95
N GLU A 56 0.34 -4.62 -2.24
CA GLU A 56 -0.49 -5.64 -1.57
C GLU A 56 0.32 -6.70 -0.78
N PRO A 57 1.17 -6.28 0.18
CA PRO A 57 2.11 -7.17 0.85
C PRO A 57 1.46 -8.33 1.62
N GLY A 58 0.20 -8.20 2.01
CA GLY A 58 -0.57 -9.24 2.70
C GLY A 58 -1.34 -10.18 1.78
N TYR A 59 -1.24 -10.02 0.46
CA TYR A 59 -2.03 -10.77 -0.50
C TYR A 59 -1.19 -11.63 -1.45
N ALA A 60 -1.44 -12.93 -1.44
CA ALA A 60 -0.80 -13.89 -2.34
C ALA A 60 -1.46 -13.86 -3.73
N ALA A 61 -1.28 -12.77 -4.46
CA ALA A 61 -1.88 -12.60 -5.78
C ALA A 61 -1.28 -13.59 -6.82
N PRO A 62 -2.08 -14.05 -7.80
CA PRO A 62 -1.59 -14.95 -8.86
C PRO A 62 -0.69 -14.26 -9.88
N TRP A 63 -0.67 -12.94 -9.91
CA TRP A 63 0.24 -12.12 -10.71
C TRP A 63 1.54 -11.77 -9.95
N ASN A 64 2.33 -10.83 -10.47
CA ASN A 64 3.53 -10.35 -9.80
C ASN A 64 3.18 -9.82 -8.41
N SER A 65 3.74 -10.44 -7.37
CA SER A 65 3.43 -10.11 -5.98
C SER A 65 4.55 -10.56 -5.05
N SER A 66 4.65 -9.95 -3.89
CA SER A 66 5.57 -10.34 -2.83
C SER A 66 4.86 -10.31 -1.49
N LEU A 67 4.92 -11.41 -0.75
CA LEU A 67 4.35 -11.48 0.59
C LEU A 67 5.31 -10.89 1.62
N TRP A 68 4.75 -10.10 2.54
CA TRP A 68 5.44 -9.54 3.70
C TRP A 68 4.55 -9.65 4.93
N THR A 69 5.15 -9.87 6.07
CA THR A 69 4.50 -9.53 7.34
C THR A 69 4.76 -8.07 7.68
N ALA A 70 3.99 -7.51 8.60
CA ALA A 70 4.23 -6.16 9.10
C ALA A 70 5.63 -6.04 9.73
N ASP A 71 6.08 -7.06 10.47
CA ASP A 71 7.43 -7.08 11.06
C ASP A 71 8.55 -7.13 10.02
N GLU A 72 8.41 -7.95 8.97
CA GLU A 72 9.38 -7.96 7.86
C GLU A 72 9.48 -6.59 7.20
N MET A 73 8.33 -5.95 6.93
CA MET A 73 8.26 -4.62 6.30
C MET A 73 8.82 -3.54 7.23
N GLY A 74 8.44 -3.54 8.50
CA GLY A 74 8.93 -2.60 9.51
C GLY A 74 10.46 -2.68 9.63
N LYS A 75 11.01 -3.89 9.79
CA LYS A 75 12.45 -4.12 9.80
C LYS A 75 13.12 -3.66 8.50
N PHE A 76 12.52 -3.95 7.34
CA PHE A 76 13.08 -3.52 6.05
C PHE A 76 13.14 -2.00 5.93
N ILE A 77 12.09 -1.31 6.32
CA ILE A 77 12.04 0.16 6.29
C ILE A 77 13.07 0.77 7.23
N THR A 78 13.11 0.33 8.49
CA THR A 78 13.91 0.99 9.53
C THR A 78 15.40 0.66 9.45
N SER A 79 15.74 -0.57 9.06
CA SER A 79 17.13 -1.04 9.09
C SER A 79 17.81 -1.05 7.71
N TYR A 80 17.05 -0.95 6.61
CA TYR A 80 17.62 -1.05 5.26
C TYR A 80 17.19 0.08 4.34
N LEU A 81 15.90 0.20 4.01
CA LEU A 81 15.44 1.14 2.96
C LEU A 81 15.58 2.60 3.39
N GLY A 82 15.11 2.95 4.58
CA GLY A 82 15.20 4.30 5.12
C GLY A 82 16.66 4.78 5.25
N PRO A 83 17.57 3.99 5.88
CA PRO A 83 18.99 4.32 5.92
C PRO A 83 19.63 4.45 4.53
N THR A 84 19.25 3.60 3.56
CA THR A 84 19.74 3.67 2.18
C THR A 84 19.29 4.97 1.52
N PHE A 85 18.00 5.34 1.62
CA PHE A 85 17.49 6.59 1.05
C PHE A 85 18.16 7.82 1.67
N ARG A 86 18.39 7.79 2.98
CA ARG A 86 19.09 8.88 3.69
C ARG A 86 20.55 8.99 3.20
N LYS A 87 21.26 7.87 3.09
CA LYS A 87 22.66 7.82 2.60
C LYS A 87 22.79 8.33 1.17
N GLU A 88 21.86 7.94 0.30
CA GLU A 88 21.84 8.33 -1.13
C GLU A 88 21.20 9.70 -1.38
N ASN A 89 20.80 10.43 -0.33
CA ASN A 89 20.08 11.72 -0.43
C ASN A 89 18.83 11.64 -1.32
N ILE A 90 18.07 10.55 -1.18
CA ILE A 90 16.80 10.35 -1.89
C ILE A 90 15.66 10.96 -1.05
N PRO A 91 15.01 12.02 -1.54
CA PRO A 91 13.93 12.70 -0.81
C PRO A 91 12.58 12.00 -0.95
N ALA A 92 12.47 10.97 -1.78
CA ALA A 92 11.23 10.24 -1.99
C ALA A 92 10.70 9.69 -0.67
N LYS A 93 9.38 9.78 -0.50
CA LYS A 93 8.70 9.15 0.63
C LYS A 93 8.64 7.64 0.45
N ILE A 94 8.63 6.90 1.55
CA ILE A 94 8.43 5.45 1.56
C ILE A 94 6.96 5.19 1.86
N ILE A 95 6.25 4.56 0.94
CA ILE A 95 4.87 4.12 1.15
C ILE A 95 4.89 2.74 1.81
N PHE A 96 4.02 2.52 2.77
CA PHE A 96 3.85 1.22 3.42
C PHE A 96 2.39 0.96 3.77
N GLY A 97 2.04 -0.30 3.97
CA GLY A 97 0.65 -0.75 4.14
C GLY A 97 0.14 -1.39 2.87
N GLU A 98 -0.48 -0.62 2.00
CA GLU A 98 -0.96 -0.98 0.65
C GLU A 98 -1.66 -2.34 0.51
N ASN A 99 -2.30 -2.84 1.58
CA ASN A 99 -3.11 -4.06 1.47
C ASN A 99 -4.44 -3.78 0.75
N PRO A 100 -5.05 -4.79 0.11
CA PRO A 100 -6.31 -4.61 -0.62
C PRO A 100 -7.45 -4.10 0.26
N LEU A 101 -7.46 -4.50 1.53
CA LEU A 101 -8.49 -4.16 2.50
C LEU A 101 -8.05 -2.99 3.38
N TRP A 102 -8.89 -1.95 3.50
CA TRP A 102 -8.59 -0.73 4.26
C TRP A 102 -8.48 -0.99 5.77
N ALA A 103 -9.60 -1.26 6.44
CA ALA A 103 -9.67 -1.45 7.89
C ALA A 103 -10.46 -2.70 8.30
N VAL A 104 -10.94 -3.48 7.37
CA VAL A 104 -11.72 -4.69 7.65
C VAL A 104 -10.81 -5.91 7.58
N TYR A 105 -10.84 -6.70 8.64
CA TYR A 105 -10.24 -8.03 8.63
C TYR A 105 -11.22 -9.05 8.06
N MET A 106 -10.79 -9.83 7.08
CA MET A 106 -11.54 -10.93 6.50
C MET A 106 -10.84 -12.25 6.77
N PRO A 107 -11.23 -12.98 7.84
CA PRO A 107 -10.62 -14.26 8.20
C PRO A 107 -10.64 -15.28 7.05
N GLN A 108 -11.70 -15.26 6.25
CA GLN A 108 -11.89 -16.17 5.12
C GLN A 108 -10.81 -16.02 4.04
N LEU A 109 -10.32 -14.80 3.84
CA LEU A 109 -9.27 -14.48 2.88
C LEU A 109 -7.87 -14.51 3.50
N LYS A 110 -7.75 -14.67 4.82
CA LYS A 110 -6.48 -14.60 5.56
C LYS A 110 -5.67 -13.34 5.23
N MET A 111 -6.37 -12.24 4.92
CA MET A 111 -5.76 -10.96 4.57
C MET A 111 -5.80 -10.02 5.77
N VAL A 112 -4.65 -9.41 6.06
CA VAL A 112 -4.51 -8.35 7.06
C VAL A 112 -4.96 -7.04 6.42
N SER A 113 -5.71 -6.22 7.16
CA SER A 113 -6.08 -4.88 6.69
C SER A 113 -4.86 -3.96 6.61
N SER A 114 -4.94 -2.92 5.78
CA SER A 114 -3.90 -1.89 5.72
C SER A 114 -3.72 -1.18 7.06
N LYS A 115 -4.83 -0.95 7.78
CA LYS A 115 -4.82 -0.34 9.10
C LYS A 115 -4.03 -1.21 10.09
N ASP A 116 -4.39 -2.49 10.23
CA ASP A 116 -3.72 -3.39 11.19
C ASP A 116 -2.25 -3.61 10.85
N PHE A 117 -1.94 -3.67 9.55
CA PHE A 117 -0.56 -3.79 9.08
C PHE A 117 0.27 -2.54 9.43
N THR A 118 -0.31 -1.35 9.22
CA THR A 118 0.29 -0.05 9.56
C THR A 118 0.47 0.08 11.07
N ASP A 119 -0.57 -0.21 11.85
CA ASP A 119 -0.54 -0.13 13.32
C ASP A 119 0.53 -1.07 13.90
N THR A 120 0.65 -2.30 13.37
CA THR A 120 1.69 -3.25 13.79
C THR A 120 3.09 -2.71 13.51
N ILE A 121 3.33 -2.12 12.33
CA ILE A 121 4.63 -1.52 12.01
C ILE A 121 4.96 -0.38 12.98
N LEU A 122 4.06 0.57 13.15
CA LEU A 122 4.32 1.74 13.99
C LEU A 122 4.42 1.40 15.49
N GLN A 123 3.77 0.31 15.93
CA GLN A 123 3.88 -0.19 17.29
C GLN A 123 5.22 -0.89 17.54
N ASN A 124 5.64 -1.77 16.62
CA ASN A 124 6.83 -2.61 16.81
C ASN A 124 8.12 -1.92 16.37
N TYR A 125 8.01 -0.91 15.50
CA TYR A 125 9.14 -0.14 14.94
C TYR A 125 8.87 1.37 15.07
N PRO A 126 8.81 1.91 16.30
CA PRO A 126 8.48 3.32 16.53
C PRO A 126 9.46 4.30 15.89
N GLU A 127 10.70 3.86 15.62
CA GLU A 127 11.72 4.63 14.88
C GLU A 127 11.39 4.79 13.39
N ALA A 128 10.40 4.07 12.87
CA ALA A 128 9.94 4.24 11.49
C ALA A 128 9.51 5.69 11.20
N LYS A 129 8.93 6.39 12.19
CA LYS A 129 8.55 7.82 12.11
C LYS A 129 9.71 8.78 11.78
N ASP A 130 10.95 8.33 12.01
CA ASP A 130 12.15 9.13 11.71
C ASP A 130 12.48 9.17 10.20
N PHE A 131 11.74 8.42 9.41
CA PHE A 131 11.85 8.41 7.96
C PHE A 131 10.67 9.15 7.31
N ASN A 132 10.83 9.52 6.06
CA ASN A 132 9.80 10.24 5.31
C ASN A 132 8.74 9.24 4.78
N LEU A 133 7.67 9.03 5.52
CA LEU A 133 6.70 7.96 5.30
C LEU A 133 5.35 8.46 4.76
N ILE A 134 4.64 7.55 4.11
CA ILE A 134 3.20 7.61 3.82
C ILE A 134 2.60 6.26 4.22
N ALA A 135 1.64 6.26 5.13
CA ALA A 135 0.82 5.10 5.40
C ALA A 135 -0.24 4.97 4.30
N ALA A 136 -0.46 3.78 3.79
CA ALA A 136 -1.36 3.61 2.65
C ALA A 136 -2.21 2.35 2.74
N GLY A 137 -3.30 2.35 1.99
CA GLY A 137 -4.14 1.19 1.76
C GLY A 137 -4.89 1.30 0.45
N HIS A 138 -5.42 0.18 -0.01
CA HIS A 138 -6.30 0.14 -1.17
C HIS A 138 -7.76 0.23 -0.75
N GLY A 139 -8.62 0.70 -1.66
CA GLY A 139 -10.03 0.94 -1.38
C GLY A 139 -10.97 -0.23 -1.70
N TYR A 140 -10.44 -1.43 -1.94
CA TYR A 140 -11.25 -2.56 -2.45
C TYR A 140 -12.22 -3.17 -1.43
N SER A 141 -12.07 -2.90 -0.15
CA SER A 141 -13.04 -3.32 0.87
C SER A 141 -14.45 -2.73 0.71
N LEU A 142 -14.61 -1.76 -0.18
CA LEU A 142 -15.91 -1.15 -0.50
C LEU A 142 -16.49 -1.63 -1.83
N SER A 143 -15.82 -2.56 -2.50
CA SER A 143 -16.31 -3.13 -3.75
C SER A 143 -17.23 -4.33 -3.47
N PRO A 144 -18.56 -4.21 -3.70
CA PRO A 144 -19.51 -5.29 -3.41
C PRO A 144 -19.25 -6.57 -4.23
N ASP A 145 -18.51 -6.48 -5.32
CA ASP A 145 -18.25 -7.63 -6.19
C ASP A 145 -17.00 -8.40 -5.81
N ILE A 146 -16.05 -7.76 -5.13
CA ILE A 146 -14.93 -8.46 -4.50
C ILE A 146 -15.39 -9.10 -3.19
N MET A 147 -16.38 -8.49 -2.55
CA MET A 147 -16.85 -8.85 -1.24
C MET A 147 -18.34 -9.24 -1.32
N PRO A 148 -18.72 -10.47 -1.03
CA PRO A 148 -20.14 -10.86 -0.96
C PRO A 148 -20.80 -10.26 0.30
N ILE A 149 -20.60 -8.98 0.53
CA ILE A 149 -21.06 -8.24 1.71
C ILE A 149 -21.90 -7.07 1.22
N LYS A 150 -23.07 -6.92 1.84
CA LYS A 150 -23.90 -5.76 1.60
C LYS A 150 -23.19 -4.50 2.12
N VAL A 151 -22.76 -3.63 1.22
CA VAL A 151 -22.20 -2.33 1.56
C VAL A 151 -23.35 -1.40 1.98
N ASP A 152 -23.68 -1.41 3.25
CA ASP A 152 -24.65 -0.52 3.84
C ASP A 152 -23.99 0.48 4.82
N LYS A 153 -24.81 1.35 5.44
CA LYS A 153 -24.29 2.39 6.35
C LYS A 153 -23.54 1.82 7.56
N GLU A 154 -23.93 0.65 8.04
CA GLU A 154 -23.28 0.02 9.19
C GLU A 154 -21.90 -0.56 8.77
N TYR A 155 -21.85 -1.21 7.63
CA TYR A 155 -20.58 -1.67 7.06
C TYR A 155 -19.60 -0.51 6.83
N LEU A 156 -20.08 0.60 6.23
CA LEU A 156 -19.24 1.78 5.99
C LEU A 156 -18.66 2.39 7.28
N LYS A 157 -19.34 2.27 8.42
CA LYS A 157 -18.81 2.71 9.72
C LYS A 157 -17.60 1.88 10.18
N THR A 158 -17.56 0.62 9.83
CA THR A 158 -16.49 -0.30 10.23
C THR A 158 -15.40 -0.43 9.18
N ALA A 159 -15.71 -0.18 7.93
CA ALA A 159 -14.80 -0.32 6.80
C ALA A 159 -13.93 0.92 6.56
N ILE A 160 -14.43 2.12 6.89
CA ILE A 160 -13.72 3.39 6.69
C ILE A 160 -13.35 3.95 8.07
N LEU A 161 -12.22 3.48 8.59
CA LEU A 161 -11.65 3.94 9.85
C LEU A 161 -10.37 4.75 9.60
N PRO A 162 -10.08 5.76 10.43
CA PRO A 162 -8.80 6.45 10.40
C PRO A 162 -7.67 5.52 10.86
N PHE A 163 -6.44 5.84 10.45
CA PHE A 163 -5.23 5.17 10.89
C PHE A 163 -4.65 5.96 12.08
N GLU A 164 -5.23 5.80 13.27
CA GLU A 164 -4.95 6.64 14.43
C GLU A 164 -3.48 6.64 14.83
N MET A 165 -2.75 5.53 14.61
CA MET A 165 -1.31 5.50 14.91
C MET A 165 -0.50 6.33 13.91
N ALA A 166 -0.87 6.30 12.64
CA ALA A 166 -0.26 7.16 11.62
C ALA A 166 -0.54 8.64 11.89
N GLU A 167 -1.79 8.99 12.24
CA GLU A 167 -2.18 10.35 12.60
C GLU A 167 -1.38 10.87 13.81
N LYS A 168 -1.27 10.06 14.89
CA LYS A 168 -0.48 10.42 16.08
C LYS A 168 1.01 10.59 15.79
N ALA A 169 1.51 9.94 14.74
CA ALA A 169 2.89 10.05 14.30
C ALA A 169 3.10 11.13 13.23
N ASP A 170 2.07 11.91 12.89
CA ASP A 170 2.08 12.93 11.80
C ASP A 170 2.49 12.34 10.43
N ILE A 171 2.08 11.10 10.19
CA ILE A 171 2.32 10.40 8.93
C ILE A 171 1.07 10.52 8.06
N PRO A 172 1.16 11.09 6.84
CA PRO A 172 0.02 11.21 5.94
C PRO A 172 -0.50 9.83 5.52
N VAL A 173 -1.82 9.75 5.33
CA VAL A 173 -2.53 8.52 4.97
C VAL A 173 -3.13 8.65 3.58
N TRP A 174 -2.83 7.71 2.68
CA TRP A 174 -3.26 7.74 1.29
C TRP A 174 -4.04 6.48 0.89
N ILE A 175 -4.99 6.64 -0.02
CA ILE A 175 -5.45 5.53 -0.86
C ILE A 175 -4.57 5.53 -2.10
N THR A 176 -3.71 4.53 -2.20
CA THR A 176 -2.76 4.43 -3.31
C THR A 176 -3.28 3.64 -4.48
N GLU A 177 -4.39 2.93 -4.27
CA GLU A 177 -5.10 2.25 -5.34
C GLU A 177 -6.58 2.05 -5.00
N ILE A 178 -7.43 2.39 -5.92
CA ILE A 178 -8.87 2.08 -5.91
C ILE A 178 -9.36 2.14 -7.36
N SER A 179 -10.17 1.17 -7.78
CA SER A 179 -10.81 1.18 -9.09
C SER A 179 -12.21 0.55 -9.03
N ASP A 180 -13.01 0.83 -10.04
CA ASP A 180 -14.22 0.07 -10.28
C ASP A 180 -13.85 -1.26 -10.95
N VAL A 181 -14.08 -2.36 -10.24
CA VAL A 181 -13.77 -3.72 -10.72
C VAL A 181 -15.02 -4.44 -11.24
N ASN A 182 -16.16 -3.75 -11.22
CA ASN A 182 -17.44 -4.26 -11.71
C ASN A 182 -17.56 -4.16 -13.24
N PRO A 183 -18.55 -4.84 -13.83
CA PRO A 183 -18.96 -4.53 -15.19
C PRO A 183 -19.18 -3.03 -15.35
N LEU A 184 -18.74 -2.47 -16.47
CA LEU A 184 -18.81 -1.05 -16.75
C LEU A 184 -20.22 -0.50 -16.52
N ASP A 185 -20.41 0.26 -15.45
CA ASP A 185 -21.61 1.03 -15.18
C ASP A 185 -21.32 2.51 -15.45
N ILE A 186 -21.82 3.01 -16.56
CA ILE A 186 -21.67 4.42 -16.97
C ILE A 186 -22.79 5.32 -16.42
N SER A 187 -23.63 4.80 -15.52
CA SER A 187 -24.72 5.57 -14.96
C SER A 187 -24.25 6.63 -13.98
N ILE A 188 -25.07 7.67 -13.82
CA ILE A 188 -24.83 8.69 -12.78
C ILE A 188 -24.88 8.09 -11.36
N HIS A 189 -25.58 6.97 -11.16
CA HIS A 189 -25.65 6.29 -9.87
C HIS A 189 -24.30 5.74 -9.46
N ASP A 190 -23.54 5.15 -10.38
CA ASP A 190 -22.19 4.70 -10.11
C ASP A 190 -21.25 5.88 -9.80
N GLY A 191 -21.30 6.94 -10.58
CA GLY A 191 -20.54 8.16 -10.29
C GLY A 191 -20.85 8.74 -8.91
N LEU A 192 -22.11 8.74 -8.48
CA LEU A 192 -22.51 9.19 -7.13
C LEU A 192 -22.02 8.24 -6.03
N LYS A 193 -22.00 6.93 -6.26
CA LYS A 193 -21.42 5.94 -5.35
C LYS A 193 -19.96 6.27 -5.07
N TRP A 194 -19.17 6.53 -6.12
CA TRP A 194 -17.76 6.88 -5.98
C TRP A 194 -17.55 8.24 -5.33
N ALA A 195 -18.37 9.23 -5.64
CA ALA A 195 -18.32 10.54 -4.97
C ALA A 195 -18.53 10.42 -3.45
N VAL A 196 -19.52 9.62 -3.02
CA VAL A 196 -19.78 9.35 -1.61
C VAL A 196 -18.64 8.56 -0.97
N THR A 197 -18.07 7.60 -1.68
CA THR A 197 -16.93 6.80 -1.23
C THR A 197 -15.72 7.69 -0.97
N PHE A 198 -15.33 8.53 -1.92
CA PHE A 198 -14.22 9.46 -1.76
C PHE A 198 -14.46 10.48 -0.64
N HIS A 199 -15.67 11.03 -0.58
CA HIS A 199 -16.05 11.93 0.52
C HIS A 199 -15.85 11.26 1.89
N ASN A 200 -16.28 10.01 2.05
CA ASN A 200 -16.12 9.29 3.30
C ASN A 200 -14.64 9.03 3.65
N TYR A 201 -13.80 8.65 2.69
CA TYR A 201 -12.38 8.49 2.95
C TYR A 201 -11.70 9.80 3.37
N LEU A 202 -12.00 10.90 2.67
CA LEU A 202 -11.44 12.22 2.98
C LEU A 202 -11.90 12.75 4.34
N THR A 203 -13.19 12.53 4.71
CA THR A 203 -13.77 13.18 5.90
C THR A 203 -13.79 12.29 7.15
N LYS A 204 -13.81 10.95 7.00
CA LYS A 204 -13.87 10.03 8.13
C LYS A 204 -12.55 9.34 8.43
N ALA A 205 -11.78 9.05 7.39
CA ALA A 205 -10.48 8.39 7.52
C ALA A 205 -9.29 9.37 7.37
N ASN A 206 -9.56 10.68 7.26
CA ASN A 206 -8.54 11.74 7.12
C ASN A 206 -7.51 11.45 6.02
N VAL A 207 -7.96 10.82 4.93
CA VAL A 207 -7.09 10.50 3.80
C VAL A 207 -6.66 11.80 3.11
N ASN A 208 -5.36 11.92 2.86
CA ASN A 208 -4.77 13.12 2.26
C ASN A 208 -4.72 13.06 0.73
N ALA A 209 -4.75 11.87 0.14
CA ALA A 209 -4.75 11.66 -1.30
C ALA A 209 -5.43 10.34 -1.68
N ILE A 210 -6.07 10.34 -2.86
CA ILE A 210 -6.70 9.16 -3.46
C ILE A 210 -6.15 9.01 -4.88
N ILE A 211 -5.61 7.85 -5.20
CA ILE A 211 -5.13 7.49 -6.53
C ILE A 211 -6.12 6.52 -7.15
N TRP A 212 -6.80 6.97 -8.21
CA TRP A 212 -7.71 6.14 -8.98
C TRP A 212 -6.93 5.32 -10.01
N LEU A 213 -7.04 4.00 -9.92
CA LEU A 213 -6.50 3.10 -10.94
C LEU A 213 -7.50 2.98 -12.08
N SER A 214 -7.21 3.63 -13.18
CA SER A 214 -8.01 3.49 -14.41
C SER A 214 -7.46 2.33 -15.24
N LEU A 215 -8.24 1.29 -15.39
CA LEU A 215 -7.99 0.25 -16.40
C LEU A 215 -8.51 0.79 -17.72
N ILE A 216 -7.66 1.53 -18.44
CA ILE A 216 -7.97 1.91 -19.82
C ILE A 216 -7.74 0.65 -20.66
N HIS A 217 -8.81 0.01 -21.07
CA HIS A 217 -8.76 -0.93 -22.17
C HIS A 217 -8.56 -0.11 -23.44
N ILE A 218 -7.31 -0.08 -23.92
CA ILE A 218 -6.97 0.43 -25.25
C ILE A 218 -7.27 -0.67 -26.26
#